data_ed745396116e2141086bb5352124775b
#
_entry.id   ed745396116e2141086bb5352124775b
#
_cell.length_a   1.000
_cell.length_b   1.000
_cell.length_c   1.000
_cell.angle_alpha   90.00
_cell.angle_beta   90.00
_cell.angle_gamma   90.00
#
_symmetry.space_group_name_H-M   'P 1'
#
loop_
_entity.id
_entity.type
_entity.pdbx_description
1 polymer ?
#
loop_
_entity_poly.entity_id
_entity_poly.type
_entity_poly.pdbx_seq_one_letter_code
_entity_poly.pdbx_strand_id
1 'polypeptide(L)'
;MRFNLRIIELCLAVSAIFLIVTPVAAPAAPTVPLRNGQYRLRLFHTHTGEKLDVVYRNGDSYVPDGLTALDHFLRDYRNGEVHHYDPRLFDLLYELLDSAGRPGAWINIVCGYRNPQTNSYLRSHGHGVARHSLHMQAMAIDIRLPGTSTAKLRDLALALHEGGVGYYPASDFIHVDLGHVRHW
;
A
#
# COMPACT_ATOMS: atom_id res chain seq x y z
N MET A 1 27.21 -84.85 9.10
CA MET A 1 26.28 -84.02 9.89
C MET A 1 26.45 -82.60 9.42
N ARG A 2 25.56 -82.07 8.55
CA ARG A 2 25.61 -80.68 8.00
C ARG A 2 24.39 -79.98 8.57
N PHE A 3 24.65 -78.92 9.40
CA PHE A 3 23.62 -78.03 9.88
C PHE A 3 23.46 -76.86 8.91
N ASN A 4 22.28 -76.75 8.32
CA ASN A 4 21.91 -75.56 7.50
C ASN A 4 21.29 -74.50 8.42
N LEU A 5 21.99 -73.35 8.54
CA LEU A 5 21.46 -72.18 9.23
C LEU A 5 20.73 -71.32 8.18
N ARG A 6 19.42 -71.19 8.27
CA ARG A 6 18.65 -70.24 7.48
C ARG A 6 18.61 -68.92 8.23
N ILE A 7 19.20 -67.93 7.61
CA ILE A 7 19.12 -66.52 8.05
C ILE A 7 17.82 -65.95 7.52
N ILE A 8 16.89 -65.57 8.44
CA ILE A 8 15.67 -64.84 8.12
C ILE A 8 16.01 -63.37 8.12
N GLU A 9 16.04 -62.75 6.92
CA GLU A 9 16.14 -61.29 6.78
C GLU A 9 14.76 -60.66 7.09
N LEU A 10 14.70 -59.89 8.18
CA LEU A 10 13.54 -59.10 8.57
C LEU A 10 13.68 -57.71 7.94
N CYS A 11 13.01 -57.46 6.80
CA CYS A 11 12.91 -56.15 6.20
C CYS A 11 12.00 -55.23 7.03
N LEU A 12 12.57 -54.33 7.82
CA LEU A 12 11.85 -53.25 8.47
C LEU A 12 11.59 -52.13 7.42
N ALA A 13 10.34 -52.07 6.91
CA ALA A 13 9.87 -50.96 6.11
C ALA A 13 9.57 -49.76 7.04
N VAL A 14 10.46 -48.78 7.08
CA VAL A 14 10.22 -47.49 7.74
C VAL A 14 9.37 -46.64 6.82
N SER A 15 8.07 -46.56 7.06
CA SER A 15 7.17 -45.63 6.37
C SER A 15 7.37 -44.25 6.96
N ALA A 16 8.09 -43.37 6.26
CA ALA A 16 8.19 -41.94 6.59
C ALA A 16 6.87 -41.25 6.23
N ILE A 17 6.06 -40.96 7.25
CA ILE A 17 4.87 -40.11 7.07
C ILE A 17 5.35 -38.65 6.95
N PHE A 18 5.36 -38.10 5.73
CA PHE A 18 5.54 -36.69 5.49
C PHE A 18 4.28 -35.92 5.90
N LEU A 19 4.34 -35.26 7.05
CA LEU A 19 3.28 -34.33 7.47
C LEU A 19 3.41 -33.06 6.59
N ILE A 20 2.54 -32.93 5.59
CA ILE A 20 2.42 -31.69 4.81
C ILE A 20 1.74 -30.66 5.71
N VAL A 21 2.52 -29.79 6.35
CA VAL A 21 2.01 -28.61 7.05
C VAL A 21 1.68 -27.57 5.98
N THR A 22 0.40 -27.47 5.59
CA THR A 22 -0.07 -26.36 4.77
C THR A 22 -0.01 -25.09 5.61
N PRO A 23 0.65 -23.99 5.13
CA PRO A 23 0.59 -22.73 5.85
C PRO A 23 -0.87 -22.23 5.82
N VAL A 24 -1.52 -22.21 6.98
CA VAL A 24 -2.78 -21.49 7.15
C VAL A 24 -2.46 -20.02 7.03
N ALA A 25 -2.96 -19.37 5.96
CA ALA A 25 -2.89 -17.92 5.84
C ALA A 25 -3.56 -17.32 7.08
N ALA A 26 -2.80 -16.51 7.83
CA ALA A 26 -3.36 -15.77 8.95
C ALA A 26 -4.48 -14.88 8.40
N PRO A 27 -5.68 -14.85 9.04
CA PRO A 27 -6.72 -13.92 8.64
C PRO A 27 -6.14 -12.49 8.72
N ALA A 28 -6.39 -11.68 7.68
CA ALA A 28 -6.07 -10.26 7.70
C ALA A 28 -6.66 -9.67 8.99
N ALA A 29 -5.83 -8.95 9.75
CA ALA A 29 -6.31 -8.31 10.97
C ALA A 29 -7.49 -7.38 10.60
N PRO A 30 -8.62 -7.41 11.32
CA PRO A 30 -9.74 -6.55 11.00
C PRO A 30 -9.27 -5.09 11.12
N THR A 31 -9.43 -4.33 10.03
CA THR A 31 -9.24 -2.87 10.06
C THR A 31 -10.19 -2.28 11.09
N VAL A 32 -9.65 -1.73 12.19
CA VAL A 32 -10.46 -1.17 13.27
C VAL A 32 -10.94 0.20 12.83
N PRO A 33 -12.22 0.39 12.52
CA PRO A 33 -12.75 1.71 12.23
C PRO A 33 -12.57 2.60 13.49
N LEU A 34 -12.19 3.85 13.28
CA LEU A 34 -12.28 4.85 14.35
C LEU A 34 -13.69 4.78 14.95
N ARG A 35 -13.82 4.88 16.29
CA ARG A 35 -15.07 4.78 17.03
C ARG A 35 -16.24 5.33 16.22
N ASN A 36 -17.22 4.52 15.86
CA ASN A 36 -18.46 4.77 15.10
C ASN A 36 -18.49 4.36 13.62
N GLY A 37 -17.59 3.49 13.14
CA GLY A 37 -17.62 3.04 11.73
C GLY A 37 -17.14 4.09 10.71
N GLN A 38 -16.54 5.19 11.14
CA GLN A 38 -16.02 6.24 10.27
C GLN A 38 -14.56 5.98 9.88
N TYR A 39 -14.28 6.10 8.60
CA TYR A 39 -12.93 6.05 8.05
C TYR A 39 -12.48 7.47 7.71
N ARG A 40 -11.42 7.91 8.36
CA ARG A 40 -10.95 9.30 8.35
C ARG A 40 -9.50 9.36 7.92
N LEU A 41 -9.17 10.31 7.05
CA LEU A 41 -7.79 10.63 6.68
C LEU A 41 -7.44 12.05 7.08
N ARG A 42 -6.19 12.23 7.52
CA ARG A 42 -5.57 13.53 7.80
C ARG A 42 -4.36 13.70 6.90
N LEU A 43 -4.41 14.66 5.99
CA LEU A 43 -3.43 14.85 4.95
C LEU A 43 -2.80 16.24 5.04
N PHE A 44 -1.49 16.31 4.87
CA PHE A 44 -0.72 17.54 4.74
C PHE A 44 0.00 17.54 3.39
N HIS A 45 -0.26 18.54 2.54
CA HIS A 45 0.37 18.63 1.23
C HIS A 45 1.70 19.38 1.34
N THR A 46 2.82 18.72 1.05
CA THR A 46 4.17 19.26 1.30
C THR A 46 4.56 20.43 0.40
N HIS A 47 3.90 20.59 -0.76
CA HIS A 47 4.18 21.69 -1.70
C HIS A 47 3.26 22.90 -1.53
N THR A 48 1.98 22.69 -1.16
CA THR A 48 1.01 23.77 -1.02
C THR A 48 0.85 24.24 0.44
N GLY A 49 1.24 23.39 1.41
CA GLY A 49 1.03 23.64 2.84
C GLY A 49 -0.40 23.42 3.30
N GLU A 50 -1.29 23.00 2.41
CA GLU A 50 -2.69 22.72 2.73
C GLU A 50 -2.82 21.54 3.66
N LYS A 51 -3.88 21.55 4.48
CA LYS A 51 -4.26 20.46 5.37
C LYS A 51 -5.69 20.05 5.11
N LEU A 52 -5.94 18.75 5.09
CA LEU A 52 -7.29 18.19 4.98
C LEU A 52 -7.49 17.18 6.11
N ASP A 53 -8.62 17.27 6.80
CA ASP A 53 -9.07 16.32 7.79
C ASP A 53 -10.51 15.93 7.42
N VAL A 54 -10.70 14.70 6.91
CA VAL A 54 -11.94 14.32 6.21
C VAL A 54 -12.34 12.89 6.53
N VAL A 55 -13.66 12.68 6.71
CA VAL A 55 -14.27 11.35 6.69
C VAL A 55 -14.66 11.04 5.25
N TYR A 56 -14.09 9.99 4.68
CA TYR A 56 -14.31 9.60 3.29
C TYR A 56 -15.21 8.35 3.15
N ARG A 57 -15.40 7.58 4.24
CA ARG A 57 -16.24 6.38 4.28
C ARG A 57 -16.90 6.21 5.63
N ASN A 58 -18.17 5.77 5.64
CA ASN A 58 -18.94 5.38 6.83
C ASN A 58 -19.42 3.94 6.64
N GLY A 59 -18.95 3.02 7.48
CA GLY A 59 -19.20 1.58 7.27
C GLY A 59 -18.80 1.17 5.86
N ASP A 60 -19.74 0.63 5.09
CA ASP A 60 -19.52 0.15 3.71
C ASP A 60 -19.79 1.21 2.63
N SER A 61 -20.14 2.45 3.02
CA SER A 61 -20.53 3.51 2.08
C SER A 61 -19.49 4.64 2.04
N TYR A 62 -19.01 4.97 0.86
CA TYR A 62 -18.19 6.17 0.66
C TYR A 62 -19.02 7.44 0.80
N VAL A 63 -18.40 8.50 1.31
CA VAL A 63 -18.99 9.82 1.52
C VAL A 63 -18.66 10.72 0.33
N PRO A 64 -19.63 11.07 -0.55
CA PRO A 64 -19.34 11.80 -1.79
C PRO A 64 -18.60 13.12 -1.58
N ASP A 65 -19.02 13.90 -0.59
CA ASP A 65 -18.36 15.18 -0.26
C ASP A 65 -16.92 14.96 0.22
N GLY A 66 -16.69 13.87 0.97
CA GLY A 66 -15.36 13.48 1.42
C GLY A 66 -14.44 13.09 0.26
N LEU A 67 -14.96 12.34 -0.72
CA LEU A 67 -14.23 12.00 -1.95
C LEU A 67 -13.92 13.25 -2.78
N THR A 68 -14.90 14.15 -2.97
CA THR A 68 -14.71 15.42 -3.68
C THR A 68 -13.63 16.28 -3.04
N ALA A 69 -13.61 16.34 -1.70
CA ALA A 69 -12.57 17.07 -0.96
C ALA A 69 -11.18 16.46 -1.17
N LEU A 70 -11.08 15.12 -1.20
CA LEU A 70 -9.83 14.40 -1.48
C LEU A 70 -9.34 14.62 -2.91
N ASP A 71 -10.24 14.54 -3.91
CA ASP A 71 -9.91 14.81 -5.31
C ASP A 71 -9.31 16.21 -5.48
N HIS A 72 -9.96 17.22 -4.89
CA HIS A 72 -9.47 18.60 -4.93
C HIS A 72 -8.14 18.76 -4.19
N PHE A 73 -7.98 18.16 -3.02
CA PHE A 73 -6.73 18.22 -2.24
C PHE A 73 -5.56 17.58 -2.97
N LEU A 74 -5.79 16.49 -3.67
CA LEU A 74 -4.78 15.71 -4.39
C LEU A 74 -4.60 16.13 -5.87
N ARG A 75 -5.17 17.27 -6.27
CA ARG A 75 -5.02 17.83 -7.63
C ARG A 75 -3.56 18.02 -8.05
N ASP A 76 -3.33 18.18 -9.33
CA ASP A 76 -2.02 18.62 -9.80
C ASP A 76 -1.78 20.08 -9.31
N TYR A 77 -0.99 20.23 -8.25
CA TYR A 77 -0.75 21.53 -7.60
C TYR A 77 -0.04 22.55 -8.50
N ARG A 78 0.52 22.12 -9.63
CA ARG A 78 1.24 22.99 -10.57
C ARG A 78 0.31 23.77 -11.48
N ASN A 79 -0.84 23.16 -11.84
CA ASN A 79 -1.80 23.77 -12.77
C ASN A 79 -3.24 23.80 -12.23
N GLY A 80 -3.47 23.21 -11.06
CA GLY A 80 -4.80 23.17 -10.41
C GLY A 80 -5.76 22.12 -10.98
N GLU A 81 -5.33 21.27 -11.92
CA GLU A 81 -6.20 20.26 -12.52
C GLU A 81 -6.58 19.18 -11.52
N VAL A 82 -7.89 18.95 -11.38
CA VAL A 82 -8.50 17.95 -10.49
C VAL A 82 -8.85 16.70 -11.30
N HIS A 83 -8.63 15.53 -10.72
CA HIS A 83 -9.05 14.25 -11.28
C HIS A 83 -9.72 13.40 -10.18
N HIS A 84 -10.70 12.57 -10.56
CA HIS A 84 -11.36 11.66 -9.64
C HIS A 84 -10.47 10.46 -9.33
N TYR A 85 -10.24 10.25 -8.05
CA TYR A 85 -9.49 9.10 -7.54
C TYR A 85 -10.38 7.87 -7.37
N ASP A 86 -9.80 6.69 -7.60
CA ASP A 86 -10.43 5.45 -7.16
C ASP A 86 -10.43 5.42 -5.60
N PRO A 87 -11.60 5.34 -4.95
CA PRO A 87 -11.70 5.40 -3.50
C PRO A 87 -10.91 4.31 -2.77
N ARG A 88 -10.61 3.18 -3.41
CA ARG A 88 -9.78 2.11 -2.86
C ARG A 88 -8.36 2.58 -2.51
N LEU A 89 -7.86 3.64 -3.18
CA LEU A 89 -6.58 4.22 -2.82
C LEU A 89 -6.60 4.88 -1.43
N PHE A 90 -7.74 5.40 -1.02
CA PHE A 90 -7.93 5.96 0.32
C PHE A 90 -8.06 4.85 1.37
N ASP A 91 -8.68 3.72 1.02
CA ASP A 91 -8.70 2.52 1.86
C ASP A 91 -7.29 1.99 2.08
N LEU A 92 -6.46 1.88 1.03
CA LEU A 92 -5.05 1.52 1.13
C LEU A 92 -4.27 2.44 2.09
N LEU A 93 -4.48 3.77 2.01
CA LEU A 93 -3.83 4.71 2.94
C LEU A 93 -4.30 4.51 4.39
N TYR A 94 -5.58 4.24 4.59
CA TYR A 94 -6.15 3.96 5.91
C TYR A 94 -5.55 2.67 6.51
N GLU A 95 -5.49 1.59 5.74
CA GLU A 95 -4.93 0.30 6.15
C GLU A 95 -3.43 0.40 6.44
N LEU A 96 -2.72 1.22 5.67
CA LEU A 96 -1.31 1.49 5.92
C LEU A 96 -1.09 2.20 7.27
N LEU A 97 -1.95 3.16 7.64
CA LEU A 97 -1.92 3.81 8.96
C LEU A 97 -2.22 2.81 10.09
N ASP A 98 -3.19 1.93 9.89
CA ASP A 98 -3.56 0.91 10.87
C ASP A 98 -2.41 -0.09 11.06
N SER A 99 -1.84 -0.60 9.95
CA SER A 99 -0.67 -1.49 9.95
C SER A 99 0.57 -0.85 10.59
N ALA A 100 0.69 0.47 10.52
CA ALA A 100 1.74 1.22 11.19
C ALA A 100 1.48 1.40 12.70
N GLY A 101 0.32 0.98 13.22
CA GLY A 101 -0.13 1.24 14.58
C GLY A 101 -0.39 2.72 14.86
N ARG A 102 -0.75 3.49 13.84
CA ARG A 102 -0.89 4.95 13.89
C ARG A 102 -2.22 5.45 13.29
N PRO A 103 -3.37 4.87 13.70
CA PRO A 103 -4.66 5.29 13.18
C PRO A 103 -4.87 6.79 13.43
N GLY A 104 -5.31 7.51 12.37
CA GLY A 104 -5.56 8.95 12.43
C GLY A 104 -4.31 9.84 12.47
N ALA A 105 -3.10 9.30 12.23
CA ALA A 105 -1.91 10.13 12.04
C ALA A 105 -2.02 10.97 10.77
N TRP A 106 -1.27 12.08 10.72
CA TRP A 106 -1.12 12.89 9.52
C TRP A 106 -0.21 12.18 8.51
N ILE A 107 -0.68 12.05 7.26
CA ILE A 107 0.11 11.63 6.12
C ILE A 107 0.58 12.87 5.37
N ASN A 108 1.87 12.98 5.11
CA ASN A 108 2.42 14.01 4.24
C ASN A 108 2.34 13.55 2.78
N ILE A 109 1.62 14.31 1.96
CA ILE A 109 1.48 14.08 0.53
C ILE A 109 2.61 14.79 -0.20
N VAL A 110 3.43 14.03 -0.92
CA VAL A 110 4.52 14.53 -1.77
C VAL A 110 4.03 14.75 -3.20
N CYS A 111 3.22 13.82 -3.73
CA CYS A 111 2.61 13.95 -5.05
C CYS A 111 1.26 13.20 -5.06
N GLY A 112 0.22 13.88 -5.53
CA GLY A 112 -1.07 13.29 -5.88
C GLY A 112 -1.21 13.11 -7.39
N TYR A 113 -2.29 13.65 -7.97
CA TYR A 113 -2.53 13.66 -9.41
C TYR A 113 -1.45 14.47 -10.14
N ARG A 114 -1.11 14.00 -11.32
CA ARG A 114 -0.15 14.63 -12.22
C ARG A 114 -0.69 14.56 -13.62
N ASN A 115 -1.04 15.68 -14.20
CA ASN A 115 -1.57 15.69 -15.56
C ASN A 115 -0.49 15.26 -16.60
N PRO A 116 -0.88 14.85 -17.81
CA PRO A 116 0.07 14.39 -18.83
C PRO A 116 1.14 15.41 -19.18
N GLN A 117 0.81 16.71 -19.22
CA GLN A 117 1.77 17.78 -19.52
C GLN A 117 2.79 17.94 -18.41
N THR A 118 2.35 17.96 -17.15
CA THR A 118 3.22 17.96 -15.98
C THR A 118 4.12 16.71 -15.96
N ASN A 119 3.57 15.54 -16.25
CA ASN A 119 4.35 14.30 -16.31
C ASN A 119 5.42 14.37 -17.41
N SER A 120 5.08 14.89 -18.58
CA SER A 120 5.99 15.04 -19.71
C SER A 120 7.11 16.03 -19.38
N TYR A 121 6.77 17.19 -18.77
CA TYR A 121 7.73 18.18 -18.32
C TYR A 121 8.73 17.56 -17.32
N LEU A 122 8.25 16.87 -16.30
CA LEU A 122 9.10 16.24 -15.29
C LEU A 122 10.01 15.16 -15.87
N ARG A 123 9.54 14.42 -16.89
CA ARG A 123 10.37 13.42 -17.60
C ARG A 123 11.52 14.05 -18.38
N SER A 124 11.30 15.21 -18.98
CA SER A 124 12.32 15.91 -19.79
C SER A 124 13.34 16.66 -18.93
N HIS A 125 13.02 16.99 -17.66
CA HIS A 125 13.86 17.77 -16.77
C HIS A 125 14.36 16.98 -15.54
N GLY A 126 13.95 15.72 -15.37
CA GLY A 126 14.31 14.87 -14.24
C GLY A 126 14.56 13.43 -14.62
N HIS A 127 15.01 12.64 -13.63
CA HIS A 127 15.24 11.21 -13.79
C HIS A 127 14.17 10.41 -13.03
N GLY A 128 13.83 9.20 -13.53
CA GLY A 128 12.96 8.25 -12.81
C GLY A 128 11.45 8.48 -12.96
N VAL A 129 11.01 9.43 -13.80
CA VAL A 129 9.57 9.64 -14.05
C VAL A 129 9.08 8.70 -15.16
N ALA A 130 8.16 7.80 -14.83
CA ALA A 130 7.60 6.84 -15.78
C ALA A 130 6.77 7.52 -16.88
N ARG A 131 6.85 6.99 -18.12
CA ARG A 131 6.03 7.48 -19.25
C ARG A 131 4.54 7.26 -19.01
N HIS A 132 4.18 6.07 -18.48
CA HIS A 132 2.81 5.66 -18.16
C HIS A 132 2.66 5.59 -16.64
N SER A 133 2.72 6.76 -16.00
CA SER A 133 2.62 6.88 -14.55
C SER A 133 1.16 6.78 -14.10
N LEU A 134 0.89 5.99 -13.04
CA LEU A 134 -0.44 5.88 -12.44
C LEU A 134 -0.88 7.18 -11.73
N HIS A 135 0.04 8.11 -11.44
CA HIS A 135 -0.34 9.47 -11.04
C HIS A 135 -1.20 10.20 -12.09
N MET A 136 -1.01 9.91 -13.39
CA MET A 136 -1.83 10.49 -14.47
C MET A 136 -3.25 9.90 -14.54
N GLN A 137 -3.51 8.83 -13.80
CA GLN A 137 -4.80 8.16 -13.75
C GLN A 137 -5.48 8.35 -12.39
N ALA A 138 -4.92 9.17 -11.49
CA ALA A 138 -5.35 9.32 -10.10
C ALA A 138 -5.45 7.96 -9.36
N MET A 139 -4.51 7.07 -9.64
CA MET A 139 -4.40 5.73 -9.03
C MET A 139 -3.12 5.56 -8.22
N ALA A 140 -2.37 6.62 -7.98
CA ALA A 140 -1.11 6.61 -7.24
C ALA A 140 -0.93 7.85 -6.37
N ILE A 141 -0.22 7.69 -5.24
CA ILE A 141 0.15 8.77 -4.33
C ILE A 141 1.57 8.52 -3.82
N ASP A 142 2.38 9.58 -3.75
CA ASP A 142 3.68 9.59 -3.08
C ASP A 142 3.51 10.16 -1.67
N ILE A 143 3.95 9.42 -0.65
CA ILE A 143 3.66 9.74 0.75
C ILE A 143 4.88 9.64 1.67
N ARG A 144 4.81 10.38 2.79
CA ARG A 144 5.62 10.18 4.00
C ARG A 144 4.69 10.02 5.20
N LEU A 145 5.10 9.22 6.16
CA LEU A 145 4.43 9.13 7.46
C LEU A 145 5.37 9.65 8.54
N PRO A 146 5.20 10.90 9.02
CA PRO A 146 6.07 11.49 10.04
C PRO A 146 6.20 10.58 11.26
N GLY A 147 7.44 10.34 11.73
CA GLY A 147 7.73 9.43 12.84
C GLY A 147 7.75 7.93 12.47
N THR A 148 7.68 7.60 11.18
CA THR A 148 7.92 6.26 10.65
C THR A 148 9.01 6.36 9.58
N SER A 149 10.07 5.54 9.67
CA SER A 149 11.11 5.56 8.65
C SER A 149 10.56 5.11 7.30
N THR A 150 11.09 5.69 6.21
CA THR A 150 10.68 5.34 4.84
C THR A 150 10.83 3.85 4.54
N ALA A 151 11.87 3.20 5.08
CA ALA A 151 12.06 1.75 4.95
C ALA A 151 10.94 0.96 5.65
N LYS A 152 10.58 1.32 6.88
CA LYS A 152 9.48 0.67 7.60
C LYS A 152 8.14 0.90 6.90
N LEU A 153 7.89 2.11 6.40
CA LEU A 153 6.66 2.44 5.68
C LEU A 153 6.55 1.62 4.39
N ARG A 154 7.66 1.46 3.63
CA ARG A 154 7.74 0.55 2.48
C ARG A 154 7.37 -0.88 2.85
N ASP A 155 7.97 -1.43 3.92
CA ASP A 155 7.76 -2.83 4.30
C ASP A 155 6.30 -3.08 4.70
N LEU A 156 5.67 -2.12 5.38
CA LEU A 156 4.24 -2.17 5.70
C LEU A 156 3.38 -2.13 4.43
N ALA A 157 3.67 -1.24 3.49
CA ALA A 157 2.94 -1.16 2.22
C ALA A 157 3.09 -2.45 1.38
N LEU A 158 4.28 -3.04 1.34
CA LEU A 158 4.50 -4.33 0.68
C LEU A 158 3.71 -5.46 1.31
N ALA A 159 3.56 -5.46 2.64
CA ALA A 159 2.82 -6.50 3.36
C ALA A 159 1.31 -6.47 3.08
N LEU A 160 0.75 -5.34 2.63
CA LEU A 160 -0.67 -5.24 2.25
C LEU A 160 -0.98 -5.96 0.91
N HIS A 161 0.00 -6.12 0.02
CA HIS A 161 -0.16 -6.77 -1.30
C HIS A 161 -1.25 -6.16 -2.19
N GLU A 162 -1.55 -4.86 -2.04
CA GLU A 162 -2.68 -4.22 -2.73
C GLU A 162 -2.32 -3.51 -4.03
N GLY A 163 -1.03 -3.37 -4.35
CA GLY A 163 -0.61 -2.71 -5.58
C GLY A 163 0.89 -2.50 -5.69
N GLY A 164 1.31 -1.48 -6.44
CA GLY A 164 2.71 -1.14 -6.62
C GLY A 164 3.27 -0.33 -5.45
N VAL A 165 4.50 -0.64 -5.04
CA VAL A 165 5.25 0.09 -4.02
C VAL A 165 6.61 0.50 -4.55
N GLY A 166 6.85 1.81 -4.65
CA GLY A 166 8.15 2.40 -4.99
C GLY A 166 8.86 2.92 -3.75
N TYR A 167 10.18 2.69 -3.67
CA TYR A 167 11.00 3.09 -2.52
C TYR A 167 12.01 4.16 -2.91
N TYR A 168 11.89 5.36 -2.36
CA TYR A 168 12.71 6.53 -2.66
C TYR A 168 13.39 7.08 -1.41
N PRO A 169 14.41 6.37 -0.85
CA PRO A 169 15.03 6.73 0.42
C PRO A 169 15.76 8.08 0.37
N ALA A 170 16.40 8.42 -0.75
CA ALA A 170 17.09 9.70 -0.91
C ALA A 170 16.16 10.91 -0.89
N SER A 171 14.89 10.71 -1.29
CA SER A 171 13.85 11.74 -1.30
C SER A 171 12.87 11.59 -0.13
N ASP A 172 13.11 10.61 0.74
CA ASP A 172 12.34 10.31 1.94
C ASP A 172 10.84 10.14 1.68
N PHE A 173 10.45 9.33 0.69
CA PHE A 173 9.06 8.97 0.45
C PHE A 173 8.92 7.56 -0.12
N ILE A 174 7.71 7.02 -0.06
CA ILE A 174 7.29 5.85 -0.83
C ILE A 174 6.18 6.25 -1.81
N HIS A 175 6.15 5.55 -2.92
CA HIS A 175 5.02 5.52 -3.85
C HIS A 175 4.11 4.35 -3.50
N VAL A 176 2.80 4.56 -3.54
CA VAL A 176 1.79 3.51 -3.48
C VAL A 176 0.77 3.69 -4.60
N ASP A 177 0.30 2.59 -5.20
CA ASP A 177 -0.67 2.63 -6.29
C ASP A 177 -1.60 1.41 -6.31
N LEU A 178 -2.68 1.48 -7.08
CA LEU A 178 -3.67 0.41 -7.28
C LEU A 178 -3.40 -0.44 -8.53
N GLY A 179 -2.19 -0.43 -9.07
CA GLY A 179 -1.80 -1.30 -10.18
C GLY A 179 -1.58 -2.74 -9.73
N HIS A 180 -1.01 -3.57 -10.60
CA HIS A 180 -0.61 -4.93 -10.19
C HIS A 180 0.49 -4.87 -9.12
N VAL A 181 0.52 -5.87 -8.25
CA VAL A 181 1.51 -5.99 -7.16
C VAL A 181 2.92 -6.05 -7.74
N ARG A 182 3.76 -5.08 -7.39
CA ARG A 182 5.16 -4.95 -7.80
C ARG A 182 5.90 -3.99 -6.88
N HIS A 183 7.24 -4.00 -6.95
CA HIS A 183 8.06 -3.04 -6.20
C HIS A 183 9.32 -2.65 -6.99
N TRP A 184 9.92 -1.51 -6.66
CA TRP A 184 11.17 -1.01 -7.25
C TRP A 184 11.91 -0.07 -6.31
#